data_b90c54f4d7d0186c90d8057afa57598a
#
_entry.id   b90c54f4d7d0186c90d8057afa57598a
#
_cell.length_a   1.000
_cell.length_b   1.000
_cell.length_c   1.000
_cell.angle_alpha   90.00
_cell.angle_beta   90.00
_cell.angle_gamma   90.00
#
_symmetry.space_group_name_H-M   'P 1'
#
loop_
_entity.id
_entity.type
_entity.pdbx_description
1 polymer ?
#
loop_
_entity_poly.entity_id
_entity_poly.type
_entity_poly.pdbx_seq_one_letter_code
_entity_poly.pdbx_strand_id
1 'polypeptide(L)'
;MKLPRRTFLHLAAGAAALPMASRFVWAQAYPTRPVRWIVGFAPGGGNDIVARLMGQWLSERTGQQFIIENRPGAGTNIATEAVVNASPDGYTLLLVGLPNASNASLYEKLNFNFIRDIAPVAGIARGPQVMVVIPSVPAKTVPEFIAYAKANPGKVNMGSAGTGSVTHLAGELFKMKAGVNLVHVPFRGNGPALTAMLGGQVEVQFPSVASSVEYIRTGKLRGLAVSGAMRSEVLPDLPSLGEFVPGYEITAWFGVGAPRGTPAEVIDKINTEITAGLADAKMKARLADFADVPMPMTPTEFKKLIADETEKWGKVIRAANIKPG
;
A
#
# COMPACT_ATOMS: atom_id res chain seq x y z
N MET A 1 14.69 66.09 45.16
CA MET A 1 14.04 65.00 45.94
C MET A 1 14.87 63.72 45.78
N LYS A 2 15.56 63.31 46.82
CA LYS A 2 16.38 62.10 46.80
C LYS A 2 15.54 60.92 47.38
N LEU A 3 15.22 59.96 46.57
CA LEU A 3 14.49 58.77 46.99
C LEU A 3 15.40 57.94 47.92
N PRO A 4 14.91 57.44 49.09
CA PRO A 4 15.71 56.70 50.03
C PRO A 4 16.09 55.32 49.47
N ARG A 5 17.38 54.92 49.61
CA ARG A 5 17.98 53.68 49.13
C ARG A 5 17.20 52.38 49.46
N ARG A 6 16.40 52.37 50.47
CA ARG A 6 15.57 51.23 50.87
C ARG A 6 14.42 50.95 49.90
N THR A 7 13.82 51.98 49.23
CA THR A 7 12.76 51.81 48.28
C THR A 7 13.23 51.20 46.97
N PHE A 8 14.50 51.42 46.61
CA PHE A 8 15.10 50.84 45.40
C PHE A 8 15.40 49.33 45.53
N LEU A 9 15.71 48.87 46.74
CA LEU A 9 15.94 47.45 47.02
C LEU A 9 14.66 46.59 47.04
N HIS A 10 13.52 47.17 47.41
CA HIS A 10 12.22 46.50 47.38
C HIS A 10 11.65 46.42 45.93
N LEU A 11 11.97 47.35 45.05
CA LEU A 11 11.58 47.30 43.66
C LEU A 11 12.46 46.30 42.84
N ALA A 12 13.73 46.12 43.21
CA ALA A 12 14.59 45.16 42.56
C ALA A 12 14.27 43.70 43.00
N ALA A 13 13.76 43.47 44.17
CA ALA A 13 13.33 42.13 44.65
C ALA A 13 11.99 41.67 44.04
N GLY A 14 11.14 42.60 43.62
CA GLY A 14 9.86 42.31 42.97
C GLY A 14 10.00 41.91 41.50
N ALA A 15 11.09 42.30 40.83
CA ALA A 15 11.32 41.99 39.41
C ALA A 15 11.96 40.56 39.18
N ALA A 16 12.44 39.90 40.23
CA ALA A 16 13.09 38.59 40.14
C ALA A 16 12.08 37.39 40.32
N ALA A 17 10.82 37.67 40.61
CA ALA A 17 9.77 36.65 40.72
C ALA A 17 8.83 36.66 39.49
N LEU A 18 9.39 36.76 38.26
CA LEU A 18 8.67 36.28 37.10
C LEU A 18 8.56 34.75 37.28
N PRO A 19 7.33 34.19 37.39
CA PRO A 19 7.22 32.75 37.34
C PRO A 19 7.83 32.35 35.99
N MET A 20 8.84 31.48 36.00
CA MET A 20 9.06 30.57 34.89
C MET A 20 7.73 29.82 34.75
N ALA A 21 6.80 30.41 34.00
CA ALA A 21 5.74 29.67 33.38
C ALA A 21 6.47 28.69 32.47
N SER A 22 6.90 27.55 33.05
CA SER A 22 7.17 26.35 32.30
C SER A 22 5.97 26.22 31.39
N ARG A 23 6.17 26.57 30.10
CA ARG A 23 5.25 26.23 29.06
C ARG A 23 5.19 24.71 29.14
N PHE A 24 4.27 24.18 29.97
CA PHE A 24 3.71 22.87 29.70
C PHE A 24 3.11 23.03 28.31
N VAL A 25 3.92 22.77 27.29
CA VAL A 25 3.44 22.42 25.98
C VAL A 25 2.66 21.14 26.28
N TRP A 26 1.37 21.29 26.54
CA TRP A 26 0.45 20.20 26.45
C TRP A 26 0.71 19.66 25.06
N ALA A 27 1.37 18.52 24.99
CA ALA A 27 1.49 17.77 23.75
C ALA A 27 0.04 17.65 23.26
N GLN A 28 -0.32 18.46 22.28
CA GLN A 28 -1.69 18.55 21.82
C GLN A 28 -2.05 17.14 21.37
N ALA A 29 -3.03 16.52 22.03
CA ALA A 29 -3.36 15.13 21.83
C ALA A 29 -3.63 14.88 20.34
N TYR A 30 -2.69 14.28 19.64
CA TYR A 30 -2.84 13.94 18.23
C TYR A 30 -3.70 12.66 18.10
N PRO A 31 -4.66 12.62 17.14
CA PRO A 31 -5.15 13.72 16.30
C PRO A 31 -6.27 14.53 17.00
N THR A 32 -6.37 15.85 16.70
CA THR A 32 -7.45 16.75 17.19
C THR A 32 -8.44 17.15 16.12
N ARG A 33 -8.18 16.76 14.86
CA ARG A 33 -9.01 17.01 13.68
C ARG A 33 -8.90 15.84 12.71
N PRO A 34 -9.76 15.74 11.69
CA PRO A 34 -9.70 14.65 10.72
C PRO A 34 -8.34 14.53 10.04
N VAL A 35 -7.91 13.28 9.85
CA VAL A 35 -6.67 12.89 9.16
C VAL A 35 -7.02 12.42 7.76
N ARG A 36 -6.37 12.96 6.74
CA ARG A 36 -6.50 12.52 5.35
C ARG A 36 -5.52 11.40 5.07
N TRP A 37 -6.01 10.31 4.54
CA TRP A 37 -5.16 9.19 4.15
C TRP A 37 -5.27 8.93 2.65
N ILE A 38 -4.22 9.31 1.93
CA ILE A 38 -4.18 9.28 0.47
C ILE A 38 -3.84 7.88 -0.02
N VAL A 39 -4.65 7.37 -0.94
CA VAL A 39 -4.49 6.07 -1.60
C VAL A 39 -4.28 6.28 -3.10
N GLY A 40 -3.17 5.78 -3.64
CA GLY A 40 -2.74 6.03 -5.03
C GLY A 40 -3.48 5.24 -6.11
N PHE A 41 -4.60 4.59 -5.77
CA PHE A 41 -5.42 3.79 -6.68
C PHE A 41 -6.89 4.12 -6.57
N ALA A 42 -7.67 3.81 -7.61
CA ALA A 42 -9.13 3.91 -7.58
C ALA A 42 -9.73 2.96 -6.51
N PRO A 43 -10.93 3.26 -6.00
CA PRO A 43 -11.63 2.42 -5.02
C PRO A 43 -11.83 0.98 -5.50
N GLY A 44 -12.03 0.05 -4.54
CA GLY A 44 -12.38 -1.35 -4.78
C GLY A 44 -11.21 -2.29 -5.01
N GLY A 45 -9.96 -1.82 -4.93
CA GLY A 45 -8.77 -2.66 -4.91
C GLY A 45 -8.30 -2.98 -3.49
N GLY A 46 -7.36 -3.94 -3.33
CA GLY A 46 -6.81 -4.32 -2.03
C GLY A 46 -6.26 -3.15 -1.23
N ASN A 47 -5.62 -2.19 -1.90
CA ASN A 47 -5.12 -0.96 -1.28
C ASN A 47 -6.24 -0.15 -0.60
N ASP A 48 -7.36 0.04 -1.29
CA ASP A 48 -8.53 0.78 -0.80
C ASP A 48 -9.22 0.03 0.34
N ILE A 49 -9.36 -1.30 0.20
CA ILE A 49 -9.99 -2.17 1.22
C ILE A 49 -9.18 -2.12 2.52
N VAL A 50 -7.87 -2.33 2.47
CA VAL A 50 -6.99 -2.30 3.66
C VAL A 50 -6.95 -0.91 4.30
N ALA A 51 -6.88 0.16 3.48
CA ALA A 51 -6.91 1.53 3.99
C ALA A 51 -8.23 1.85 4.73
N ARG A 52 -9.39 1.44 4.19
CA ARG A 52 -10.69 1.66 4.83
C ARG A 52 -10.84 0.84 6.10
N LEU A 53 -10.40 -0.41 6.10
CA LEU A 53 -10.46 -1.28 7.27
C LEU A 53 -9.63 -0.69 8.42
N MET A 54 -8.37 -0.33 8.19
CA MET A 54 -7.51 0.27 9.20
C MET A 54 -7.93 1.71 9.54
N GLY A 55 -8.41 2.49 8.56
CA GLY A 55 -8.91 3.85 8.77
C GLY A 55 -10.15 3.89 9.66
N GLN A 56 -11.05 2.91 9.55
CA GLN A 56 -12.17 2.74 10.47
C GLN A 56 -11.68 2.47 11.89
N TRP A 57 -10.77 1.50 12.07
CA TRP A 57 -10.15 1.19 13.36
C TRP A 57 -9.54 2.43 14.00
N LEU A 58 -8.70 3.17 13.26
CA LEU A 58 -8.05 4.37 13.75
C LEU A 58 -9.07 5.45 14.13
N SER A 59 -10.15 5.60 13.36
CA SER A 59 -11.21 6.55 13.66
C SER A 59 -11.92 6.24 14.96
N GLU A 60 -12.25 4.97 15.19
CA GLU A 60 -12.90 4.50 16.42
C GLU A 60 -11.97 4.66 17.65
N ARG A 61 -10.68 4.39 17.49
CA ARG A 61 -9.69 4.45 18.57
C ARG A 61 -9.29 5.87 18.97
N THR A 62 -9.19 6.77 18.00
CA THR A 62 -8.68 8.12 18.23
C THR A 62 -9.79 9.16 18.42
N GLY A 63 -11.03 8.81 18.09
CA GLY A 63 -12.17 9.74 18.10
C GLY A 63 -12.14 10.78 16.97
N GLN A 64 -11.21 10.66 16.00
CA GLN A 64 -11.08 11.53 14.84
C GLN A 64 -11.18 10.73 13.56
N GLN A 65 -11.83 11.29 12.54
CA GLN A 65 -12.02 10.61 11.26
C GLN A 65 -10.70 10.44 10.49
N PHE A 66 -10.40 9.21 10.05
CA PHE A 66 -9.39 8.93 9.04
C PHE A 66 -10.05 8.82 7.67
N ILE A 67 -9.99 9.90 6.91
CA ILE A 67 -10.69 10.04 5.62
C ILE A 67 -9.84 9.47 4.51
N ILE A 68 -10.31 8.37 3.90
CA ILE A 68 -9.64 7.74 2.77
C ILE A 68 -9.93 8.53 1.49
N GLU A 69 -8.87 9.05 0.86
CA GLU A 69 -8.93 9.82 -0.36
C GLU A 69 -8.19 9.11 -1.49
N ASN A 70 -8.92 8.62 -2.49
CA ASN A 70 -8.33 7.95 -3.64
C ASN A 70 -7.83 8.98 -4.67
N ARG A 71 -6.52 8.98 -4.96
CA ARG A 71 -5.84 9.80 -5.99
C ARG A 71 -5.08 8.91 -6.96
N PRO A 72 -5.76 8.26 -7.90
CA PRO A 72 -5.11 7.36 -8.84
C PRO A 72 -4.31 8.12 -9.90
N GLY A 73 -3.27 7.46 -10.42
CA GLY A 73 -2.51 7.94 -11.56
C GLY A 73 -1.00 7.79 -11.42
N ALA A 74 -0.32 7.68 -12.56
CA ALA A 74 1.13 7.54 -12.68
C ALA A 74 1.73 6.50 -11.71
N GLY A 75 1.10 5.31 -11.57
CA GLY A 75 1.59 4.25 -10.69
C GLY A 75 1.70 4.66 -9.22
N THR A 76 0.79 5.49 -8.70
CA THR A 76 0.78 6.10 -7.36
C THR A 76 1.60 7.40 -7.20
N ASN A 77 2.36 7.82 -8.20
CA ASN A 77 3.23 8.99 -8.08
C ASN A 77 2.44 10.28 -7.79
N ILE A 78 1.23 10.44 -8.36
CA ILE A 78 0.36 11.60 -8.07
C ILE A 78 -0.01 11.66 -6.57
N ALA A 79 -0.36 10.53 -5.99
CA ALA A 79 -0.66 10.42 -4.55
C ALA A 79 0.57 10.68 -3.69
N THR A 80 1.71 10.11 -4.08
CA THR A 80 2.97 10.26 -3.35
C THR A 80 3.43 11.73 -3.36
N GLU A 81 3.41 12.39 -4.51
CA GLU A 81 3.79 13.81 -4.64
C GLU A 81 2.88 14.71 -3.81
N ALA A 82 1.56 14.43 -3.78
CA ALA A 82 0.63 15.17 -2.95
C ALA A 82 0.94 15.08 -1.44
N VAL A 83 1.43 13.92 -0.98
CA VAL A 83 1.84 13.76 0.43
C VAL A 83 3.22 14.36 0.68
N VAL A 84 4.18 14.19 -0.22
CA VAL A 84 5.51 14.83 -0.11
C VAL A 84 5.39 16.34 0.07
N ASN A 85 4.45 16.99 -0.62
CA ASN A 85 4.21 18.42 -0.58
C ASN A 85 3.24 18.86 0.55
N ALA A 86 2.73 17.93 1.35
CA ALA A 86 1.86 18.26 2.47
C ALA A 86 2.64 18.73 3.71
N SER A 87 1.97 19.43 4.62
CA SER A 87 2.55 19.81 5.92
C SER A 87 2.96 18.57 6.71
N PRO A 88 4.17 18.55 7.33
CA PRO A 88 4.65 17.42 8.10
C PRO A 88 4.08 17.42 9.53
N ASP A 89 2.75 17.48 9.65
CA ASP A 89 2.02 17.56 10.90
C ASP A 89 1.24 16.27 11.25
N GLY A 90 1.35 15.23 10.39
CA GLY A 90 0.68 13.96 10.55
C GLY A 90 -0.78 13.93 10.06
N TYR A 91 -1.36 15.05 9.59
CA TYR A 91 -2.75 15.09 9.12
C TYR A 91 -2.94 14.76 7.64
N THR A 92 -1.85 14.44 6.94
CA THR A 92 -1.89 13.87 5.60
C THR A 92 -0.97 12.65 5.55
N LEU A 93 -1.52 11.47 5.35
CA LEU A 93 -0.80 10.20 5.31
C LEU A 93 -0.87 9.61 3.90
N LEU A 94 0.08 8.75 3.58
CA LEU A 94 0.12 7.96 2.35
C LEU A 94 -0.09 6.49 2.66
N LEU A 95 -0.97 5.81 1.92
CA LEU A 95 -0.90 4.35 1.84
C LEU A 95 0.28 3.97 0.97
N VAL A 96 1.24 3.32 1.59
CA VAL A 96 2.49 2.86 0.96
C VAL A 96 2.36 1.39 0.58
N GLY A 97 2.91 1.03 -0.56
CA GLY A 97 3.00 -0.35 -1.02
C GLY A 97 4.14 -0.55 -2.01
N LEU A 98 4.22 -1.74 -2.57
CA LEU A 98 5.25 -2.12 -3.52
C LEU A 98 5.43 -1.12 -4.69
N PRO A 99 4.38 -0.52 -5.28
CA PRO A 99 4.54 0.45 -6.36
C PRO A 99 5.38 1.66 -5.95
N ASN A 100 5.24 2.16 -4.72
CA ASN A 100 6.04 3.28 -4.23
C ASN A 100 7.53 2.94 -4.17
N ALA A 101 7.86 1.70 -3.77
CA ALA A 101 9.23 1.21 -3.72
C ALA A 101 9.82 0.99 -5.13
N SER A 102 9.01 0.50 -6.08
CA SER A 102 9.47 0.14 -7.43
C SER A 102 9.57 1.33 -8.41
N ASN A 103 8.81 2.40 -8.16
CA ASN A 103 8.68 3.55 -9.07
C ASN A 103 9.99 4.30 -9.32
N ALA A 104 10.91 4.33 -8.36
CA ALA A 104 12.25 4.92 -8.55
C ALA A 104 13.05 4.23 -9.66
N SER A 105 12.77 2.95 -9.93
CA SER A 105 13.40 2.18 -11.02
C SER A 105 12.59 2.16 -12.32
N LEU A 106 11.30 2.53 -12.23
CA LEU A 106 10.38 2.49 -13.35
C LEU A 106 10.27 3.85 -14.06
N TYR A 107 10.29 4.95 -13.32
CA TYR A 107 10.13 6.30 -13.85
C TYR A 107 11.47 7.03 -13.85
N GLU A 108 11.92 7.50 -15.01
CA GLU A 108 13.20 8.20 -15.15
C GLU A 108 13.24 9.58 -14.47
N LYS A 109 12.08 10.24 -14.37
CA LYS A 109 11.96 11.58 -13.78
C LYS A 109 10.82 11.63 -12.78
N LEU A 110 11.16 11.77 -11.51
CA LEU A 110 10.24 12.02 -10.42
C LEU A 110 10.61 13.34 -9.74
N ASN A 111 9.62 14.15 -9.39
CA ASN A 111 9.80 15.43 -8.66
C ASN A 111 10.12 15.20 -7.18
N PHE A 112 10.20 13.95 -6.73
CA PHE A 112 10.46 13.54 -5.35
C PHE A 112 11.36 12.30 -5.31
N ASN A 113 11.95 12.05 -4.15
CA ASN A 113 12.59 10.77 -3.85
C ASN A 113 11.81 10.09 -2.73
N PHE A 114 11.14 8.99 -3.04
CA PHE A 114 10.24 8.31 -2.11
C PHE A 114 10.93 7.93 -0.78
N ILE A 115 12.15 7.35 -0.83
CA ILE A 115 12.88 6.92 0.36
C ILE A 115 13.32 8.10 1.24
N ARG A 116 13.63 9.25 0.60
CA ARG A 116 14.08 10.47 1.29
C ARG A 116 12.92 11.27 1.85
N ASP A 117 11.82 11.40 1.08
CA ASP A 117 10.79 12.43 1.29
C ASP A 117 9.55 11.90 2.01
N ILE A 118 9.40 10.57 2.16
CA ILE A 118 8.35 9.92 2.94
C ILE A 118 8.96 9.27 4.17
N ALA A 119 8.47 9.65 5.35
CA ALA A 119 8.79 9.01 6.62
C ALA A 119 7.95 7.72 6.77
N PRO A 120 8.55 6.54 6.92
CA PRO A 120 7.85 5.30 7.23
C PRO A 120 7.19 5.39 8.60
N VAL A 121 5.93 4.95 8.72
CA VAL A 121 5.16 4.97 9.98
C VAL A 121 4.93 3.56 10.50
N ALA A 122 4.31 2.69 9.71
CA ALA A 122 3.96 1.32 10.11
C ALA A 122 3.74 0.40 8.90
N GLY A 123 4.04 -0.88 9.04
CA GLY A 123 3.47 -1.93 8.20
C GLY A 123 2.04 -2.25 8.65
N ILE A 124 1.18 -2.67 7.73
CA ILE A 124 -0.21 -3.05 8.03
C ILE A 124 -0.44 -4.52 7.74
N ALA A 125 -0.31 -4.92 6.49
CA ALA A 125 -0.62 -6.27 6.04
C ALA A 125 0.18 -6.64 4.80
N ARG A 126 0.25 -7.93 4.52
CA ARG A 126 0.74 -8.48 3.25
C ARG A 126 -0.12 -9.65 2.81
N GLY A 127 -0.31 -9.81 1.51
CA GLY A 127 -1.10 -10.89 0.98
C GLY A 127 -0.79 -11.25 -0.47
N PRO A 128 -1.18 -12.45 -0.92
CA PRO A 128 -0.95 -12.89 -2.28
C PRO A 128 -1.88 -12.19 -3.27
N GLN A 129 -1.47 -12.21 -4.52
CA GLN A 129 -2.38 -12.03 -5.65
C GLN A 129 -2.95 -13.39 -6.05
N VAL A 130 -4.01 -13.38 -6.84
CA VAL A 130 -4.55 -14.59 -7.45
C VAL A 130 -4.60 -14.43 -8.97
N MET A 131 -4.07 -15.41 -9.68
CA MET A 131 -4.23 -15.47 -11.14
C MET A 131 -5.65 -15.86 -11.48
N VAL A 132 -6.38 -14.98 -12.14
CA VAL A 132 -7.77 -15.20 -12.58
C VAL A 132 -7.90 -15.05 -14.08
N VAL A 133 -8.82 -15.83 -14.66
CA VAL A 133 -9.22 -15.72 -16.08
C VAL A 133 -10.74 -15.59 -16.18
N ILE A 134 -11.22 -14.99 -17.29
CA ILE A 134 -12.66 -15.02 -17.60
C ILE A 134 -13.08 -16.44 -17.99
N PRO A 135 -14.35 -16.85 -17.75
CA PRO A 135 -14.82 -18.21 -18.03
C PRO A 135 -14.70 -18.65 -19.49
N SER A 136 -14.67 -17.71 -20.44
CA SER A 136 -14.50 -18.00 -21.87
C SER A 136 -13.09 -18.43 -22.27
N VAL A 137 -12.07 -18.19 -21.43
CA VAL A 137 -10.73 -18.75 -21.64
C VAL A 137 -10.79 -20.26 -21.42
N PRO A 138 -10.37 -21.08 -22.40
CA PRO A 138 -10.53 -22.55 -22.34
C PRO A 138 -9.49 -23.23 -21.45
N ALA A 139 -8.90 -22.53 -20.47
CA ALA A 139 -7.94 -23.05 -19.51
C ALA A 139 -8.56 -23.12 -18.12
N LYS A 140 -8.38 -24.27 -17.43
CA LYS A 140 -8.84 -24.52 -16.07
C LYS A 140 -7.67 -24.63 -15.07
N THR A 141 -6.46 -24.75 -15.57
CA THR A 141 -5.23 -24.90 -14.80
C THR A 141 -4.15 -23.96 -15.32
N VAL A 142 -3.10 -23.73 -14.53
CA VAL A 142 -1.95 -22.91 -14.94
C VAL A 142 -1.23 -23.52 -16.17
N PRO A 143 -0.94 -24.83 -16.22
CA PRO A 143 -0.34 -25.43 -17.42
C PRO A 143 -1.19 -25.28 -18.67
N GLU A 144 -2.52 -25.46 -18.58
CA GLU A 144 -3.44 -25.22 -19.71
C GLU A 144 -3.42 -23.76 -20.15
N PHE A 145 -3.39 -22.81 -19.21
CA PHE A 145 -3.28 -21.39 -19.57
C PHE A 145 -1.95 -21.05 -20.25
N ILE A 146 -0.84 -21.61 -19.77
CA ILE A 146 0.47 -21.45 -20.41
C ILE A 146 0.43 -21.98 -21.84
N ALA A 147 -0.14 -23.17 -22.05
CA ALA A 147 -0.30 -23.75 -23.40
C ALA A 147 -1.18 -22.87 -24.30
N TYR A 148 -2.32 -22.40 -23.77
CA TYR A 148 -3.20 -21.48 -24.48
C TYR A 148 -2.52 -20.16 -24.86
N ALA A 149 -1.79 -19.53 -23.94
CA ALA A 149 -1.09 -18.29 -24.19
C ALA A 149 0.05 -18.46 -25.21
N LYS A 150 0.76 -19.59 -25.19
CA LYS A 150 1.80 -19.92 -26.17
C LYS A 150 1.22 -20.18 -27.58
N ALA A 151 0.02 -20.73 -27.67
CA ALA A 151 -0.68 -20.91 -28.93
C ALA A 151 -1.29 -19.59 -29.49
N ASN A 152 -1.43 -18.57 -28.65
CA ASN A 152 -2.02 -17.28 -28.99
C ASN A 152 -1.10 -16.09 -28.62
N PRO A 153 0.14 -16.03 -29.11
CA PRO A 153 1.09 -15.00 -28.73
C PRO A 153 0.60 -13.60 -29.12
N GLY A 154 0.59 -12.66 -28.18
CA GLY A 154 0.15 -11.29 -28.39
C GLY A 154 -1.36 -11.11 -28.62
N LYS A 155 -2.18 -12.12 -28.31
CA LYS A 155 -3.65 -12.06 -28.46
C LYS A 155 -4.40 -12.11 -27.13
N VAL A 156 -3.73 -12.45 -26.03
CA VAL A 156 -4.33 -12.53 -24.69
C VAL A 156 -4.03 -11.22 -23.95
N ASN A 157 -5.08 -10.46 -23.63
CA ASN A 157 -4.97 -9.21 -22.89
C ASN A 157 -4.87 -9.47 -21.41
N MET A 158 -3.88 -8.88 -20.78
CA MET A 158 -3.63 -8.93 -19.35
C MET A 158 -3.96 -7.59 -18.70
N GLY A 159 -5.03 -7.55 -17.93
CA GLY A 159 -5.40 -6.35 -17.17
C GLY A 159 -4.52 -6.11 -15.96
N SER A 160 -4.28 -4.86 -15.61
CA SER A 160 -3.61 -4.48 -14.37
C SER A 160 -4.19 -3.22 -13.73
N ALA A 161 -3.85 -2.98 -12.46
CA ALA A 161 -4.19 -1.74 -11.76
C ALA A 161 -3.38 -0.51 -12.23
N GLY A 162 -2.64 -0.65 -13.32
CA GLY A 162 -1.77 0.36 -13.90
C GLY A 162 -0.30 -0.06 -13.91
N THR A 163 0.48 0.62 -14.74
CA THR A 163 1.91 0.34 -14.89
C THR A 163 2.65 0.50 -13.55
N GLY A 164 3.49 -0.46 -13.19
CA GLY A 164 4.22 -0.49 -11.92
C GLY A 164 3.40 -1.00 -10.73
N SER A 165 2.09 -1.25 -10.89
CA SER A 165 1.29 -1.86 -9.84
C SER A 165 1.71 -3.31 -9.55
N VAL A 166 1.37 -3.82 -8.37
CA VAL A 166 1.63 -5.23 -8.00
C VAL A 166 1.05 -6.18 -9.05
N THR A 167 -0.16 -5.88 -9.55
CA THR A 167 -0.85 -6.70 -10.56
C THR A 167 -0.13 -6.70 -11.91
N HIS A 168 0.49 -5.56 -12.28
CA HIS A 168 1.33 -5.49 -13.48
C HIS A 168 2.62 -6.29 -13.28
N LEU A 169 3.34 -6.04 -12.18
CA LEU A 169 4.59 -6.74 -11.88
C LEU A 169 4.39 -8.26 -11.75
N ALA A 170 3.25 -8.69 -11.20
CA ALA A 170 2.87 -10.09 -11.15
C ALA A 170 2.72 -10.70 -12.55
N GLY A 171 2.05 -10.00 -13.44
CA GLY A 171 1.88 -10.44 -14.81
C GLY A 171 3.19 -10.46 -15.61
N GLU A 172 4.02 -9.42 -15.48
CA GLU A 172 5.32 -9.37 -16.16
C GLU A 172 6.28 -10.46 -15.65
N LEU A 173 6.29 -10.72 -14.32
CA LEU A 173 7.04 -11.84 -13.76
C LEU A 173 6.54 -13.19 -14.32
N PHE A 174 5.22 -13.35 -14.48
CA PHE A 174 4.63 -14.53 -15.09
C PHE A 174 5.02 -14.68 -16.56
N LYS A 175 4.91 -13.61 -17.36
CA LYS A 175 5.35 -13.61 -18.77
C LYS A 175 6.78 -14.05 -18.91
N MET A 176 7.67 -13.46 -18.10
CA MET A 176 9.11 -13.75 -18.14
C MET A 176 9.41 -15.21 -17.78
N LYS A 177 8.81 -15.72 -16.70
CA LYS A 177 9.13 -17.05 -16.18
C LYS A 177 8.43 -18.18 -16.92
N ALA A 178 7.21 -17.97 -17.40
CA ALA A 178 6.46 -18.98 -18.16
C ALA A 178 6.77 -18.94 -19.66
N GLY A 179 7.49 -17.91 -20.15
CA GLY A 179 7.81 -17.74 -21.56
C GLY A 179 6.57 -17.52 -22.42
N VAL A 180 5.65 -16.65 -21.97
CA VAL A 180 4.40 -16.33 -22.68
C VAL A 180 4.35 -14.86 -23.07
N ASN A 181 3.65 -14.55 -24.16
CA ASN A 181 3.45 -13.18 -24.63
C ASN A 181 1.99 -12.74 -24.40
N LEU A 182 1.78 -11.90 -23.37
CA LEU A 182 0.50 -11.29 -23.03
C LEU A 182 0.56 -9.79 -23.32
N VAL A 183 -0.55 -9.22 -23.79
CA VAL A 183 -0.68 -7.77 -24.04
C VAL A 183 -1.11 -7.08 -22.75
N HIS A 184 -0.30 -6.19 -22.22
CA HIS A 184 -0.63 -5.45 -21.01
C HIS A 184 -1.63 -4.33 -21.30
N VAL A 185 -2.74 -4.32 -20.54
CA VAL A 185 -3.80 -3.28 -20.58
C VAL A 185 -3.88 -2.63 -19.19
N PRO A 186 -3.34 -1.41 -19.01
CA PRO A 186 -3.33 -0.73 -17.71
C PRO A 186 -4.65 -0.01 -17.44
N PHE A 187 -5.12 -0.09 -16.18
CA PHE A 187 -6.25 0.65 -15.64
C PHE A 187 -5.80 1.54 -14.47
N ARG A 188 -6.69 2.40 -13.96
CA ARG A 188 -6.39 3.31 -12.84
C ARG A 188 -6.61 2.67 -11.46
N GLY A 189 -6.56 1.34 -11.37
CA GLY A 189 -6.76 0.57 -10.14
C GLY A 189 -7.40 -0.78 -10.41
N ASN A 190 -7.44 -1.64 -9.38
CA ASN A 190 -7.94 -3.01 -9.48
C ASN A 190 -9.46 -3.07 -9.73
N GLY A 191 -10.24 -2.16 -9.13
CA GLY A 191 -11.68 -2.09 -9.33
C GLY A 191 -12.06 -1.89 -10.82
N PRO A 192 -11.60 -0.81 -11.49
CA PRO A 192 -11.81 -0.63 -12.92
C PRO A 192 -11.28 -1.78 -13.78
N ALA A 193 -10.11 -2.36 -13.43
CA ALA A 193 -9.55 -3.49 -14.15
C ALA A 193 -10.43 -4.75 -14.06
N LEU A 194 -10.95 -5.07 -12.87
CA LEU A 194 -11.89 -6.17 -12.66
C LEU A 194 -13.23 -5.93 -13.40
N THR A 195 -13.72 -4.70 -13.42
CA THR A 195 -14.93 -4.34 -14.21
C THR A 195 -14.72 -4.61 -15.69
N ALA A 196 -13.57 -4.19 -16.24
CA ALA A 196 -13.21 -4.47 -17.62
C ALA A 196 -13.08 -5.98 -17.91
N MET A 197 -12.53 -6.74 -16.97
CA MET A 197 -12.40 -8.20 -17.06
C MET A 197 -13.78 -8.88 -17.05
N LEU A 198 -14.68 -8.50 -16.16
CA LEU A 198 -16.06 -9.01 -16.12
C LEU A 198 -16.83 -8.67 -17.39
N GLY A 199 -16.48 -7.56 -18.05
CA GLY A 199 -16.99 -7.15 -19.36
C GLY A 199 -16.28 -7.82 -20.55
N GLY A 200 -15.32 -8.72 -20.33
CA GLY A 200 -14.61 -9.46 -21.38
C GLY A 200 -13.58 -8.65 -22.16
N GLN A 201 -13.15 -7.47 -21.67
CA GLN A 201 -12.16 -6.64 -22.34
C GLN A 201 -10.71 -7.13 -22.11
N VAL A 202 -10.49 -7.89 -21.07
CA VAL A 202 -9.21 -8.55 -20.76
C VAL A 202 -9.46 -9.97 -20.28
N GLU A 203 -8.56 -10.89 -20.63
CA GLU A 203 -8.73 -12.33 -20.44
C GLU A 203 -8.11 -12.83 -19.13
N VAL A 204 -7.03 -12.19 -18.65
CA VAL A 204 -6.29 -12.61 -17.47
C VAL A 204 -5.91 -11.41 -16.62
N GLN A 205 -5.91 -11.59 -15.30
CA GLN A 205 -5.41 -10.64 -14.31
C GLN A 205 -4.76 -11.35 -13.12
N PHE A 206 -4.04 -10.54 -12.30
CA PHE A 206 -3.44 -10.95 -11.04
C PHE A 206 -3.92 -10.03 -9.88
N PRO A 207 -5.23 -9.94 -9.62
CA PRO A 207 -5.76 -9.07 -8.56
C PRO A 207 -5.42 -9.58 -7.16
N SER A 208 -5.62 -8.73 -6.13
CA SER A 208 -5.61 -9.20 -4.74
C SER A 208 -6.77 -10.17 -4.50
N VAL A 209 -6.58 -11.13 -3.60
CA VAL A 209 -7.65 -12.03 -3.18
C VAL A 209 -8.84 -11.21 -2.65
N ALA A 210 -8.59 -10.18 -1.83
CA ALA A 210 -9.60 -9.28 -1.29
C ALA A 210 -10.57 -8.72 -2.33
N SER A 211 -10.07 -8.34 -3.52
CA SER A 211 -10.90 -7.72 -4.56
C SER A 211 -11.58 -8.70 -5.51
N SER A 212 -11.22 -9.98 -5.45
CA SER A 212 -11.64 -10.96 -6.47
C SER A 212 -12.28 -12.23 -5.92
N VAL A 213 -12.14 -12.51 -4.63
CA VAL A 213 -12.62 -13.77 -4.02
C VAL A 213 -14.11 -14.04 -4.28
N GLU A 214 -14.95 -13.04 -4.19
CA GLU A 214 -16.40 -13.20 -4.43
C GLU A 214 -16.72 -13.51 -5.90
N TYR A 215 -15.96 -12.96 -6.84
CA TYR A 215 -16.11 -13.31 -8.26
C TYR A 215 -15.65 -14.73 -8.57
N ILE A 216 -14.64 -15.21 -7.83
CA ILE A 216 -14.17 -16.59 -7.95
C ILE A 216 -15.21 -17.55 -7.35
N ARG A 217 -15.71 -17.29 -6.12
CA ARG A 217 -16.72 -18.10 -5.44
C ARG A 217 -18.03 -18.20 -6.22
N THR A 218 -18.43 -17.11 -6.87
CA THR A 218 -19.65 -17.06 -7.68
C THR A 218 -19.46 -17.53 -9.12
N GLY A 219 -18.26 -17.98 -9.50
CA GLY A 219 -17.93 -18.48 -10.84
C GLY A 219 -17.91 -17.41 -11.95
N LYS A 220 -18.01 -16.11 -11.59
CA LYS A 220 -17.89 -15.00 -12.54
C LYS A 220 -16.46 -14.88 -13.09
N LEU A 221 -15.48 -15.26 -12.30
CA LEU A 221 -14.09 -15.43 -12.71
C LEU A 221 -13.60 -16.82 -12.31
N ARG A 222 -12.64 -17.36 -13.06
CA ARG A 222 -11.99 -18.62 -12.70
C ARG A 222 -10.62 -18.31 -12.10
N GLY A 223 -10.42 -18.67 -10.81
CA GLY A 223 -9.10 -18.69 -10.17
C GLY A 223 -8.28 -19.87 -10.71
N LEU A 224 -7.02 -19.64 -11.03
CA LEU A 224 -6.09 -20.69 -11.48
C LEU A 224 -5.03 -21.02 -10.43
N ALA A 225 -4.47 -20.02 -9.74
CA ALA A 225 -3.46 -20.20 -8.70
C ALA A 225 -3.27 -18.92 -7.89
N VAL A 226 -2.71 -19.03 -6.68
CA VAL A 226 -2.27 -17.90 -5.86
C VAL A 226 -0.79 -17.60 -6.11
N SER A 227 -0.39 -16.33 -5.94
CA SER A 227 0.97 -15.87 -6.23
C SER A 227 1.97 -16.02 -5.08
N GLY A 228 1.49 -16.39 -3.89
CA GLY A 228 2.34 -16.61 -2.71
C GLY A 228 3.09 -17.92 -2.76
N ALA A 229 4.10 -18.08 -1.90
CA ALA A 229 4.87 -19.32 -1.78
C ALA A 229 4.01 -20.51 -1.33
N MET A 230 2.95 -20.25 -0.57
CA MET A 230 2.01 -21.27 -0.06
C MET A 230 0.60 -21.03 -0.61
N ARG A 231 -0.22 -22.08 -0.56
CA ARG A 231 -1.66 -22.00 -0.85
C ARG A 231 -2.37 -21.07 0.15
N SER A 232 -3.50 -20.53 -0.24
CA SER A 232 -4.31 -19.66 0.60
C SER A 232 -5.44 -20.43 1.28
N GLU A 233 -5.64 -20.23 2.58
CA GLU A 233 -6.78 -20.82 3.31
C GLU A 233 -8.14 -20.28 2.79
N VAL A 234 -8.15 -19.07 2.21
CA VAL A 234 -9.37 -18.46 1.64
C VAL A 234 -9.77 -19.09 0.31
N LEU A 235 -8.78 -19.63 -0.43
CA LEU A 235 -8.93 -20.30 -1.72
C LEU A 235 -8.16 -21.63 -1.70
N PRO A 236 -8.55 -22.62 -0.84
CA PRO A 236 -7.74 -23.81 -0.57
C PRO A 236 -7.57 -24.72 -1.78
N ASP A 237 -8.52 -24.68 -2.72
CA ASP A 237 -8.47 -25.48 -3.95
C ASP A 237 -7.47 -24.94 -4.98
N LEU A 238 -6.99 -23.69 -4.81
CA LEU A 238 -6.04 -23.11 -5.73
C LEU A 238 -4.58 -23.42 -5.32
N PRO A 239 -3.77 -23.94 -6.25
CA PRO A 239 -2.35 -24.18 -6.01
C PRO A 239 -1.57 -22.87 -5.92
N SER A 240 -0.31 -22.93 -5.48
CA SER A 240 0.64 -21.84 -5.70
C SER A 240 1.12 -21.82 -7.15
N LEU A 241 1.27 -20.62 -7.73
CA LEU A 241 1.89 -20.44 -9.04
C LEU A 241 3.31 -21.01 -9.11
N GLY A 242 4.03 -20.95 -7.98
CA GLY A 242 5.38 -21.54 -7.86
C GLY A 242 5.43 -23.04 -8.09
N GLU A 243 4.31 -23.77 -7.92
CA GLU A 243 4.22 -25.21 -8.22
C GLU A 243 4.39 -25.52 -9.72
N PHE A 244 4.04 -24.57 -10.60
CA PHE A 244 4.08 -24.73 -12.05
C PHE A 244 5.11 -23.81 -12.74
N VAL A 245 5.47 -22.71 -12.09
CA VAL A 245 6.39 -21.69 -12.61
C VAL A 245 7.52 -21.49 -11.59
N PRO A 246 8.62 -22.24 -11.70
CA PRO A 246 9.69 -22.22 -10.71
C PRO A 246 10.23 -20.81 -10.41
N GLY A 247 10.33 -20.48 -9.13
CA GLY A 247 10.80 -19.19 -8.66
C GLY A 247 9.82 -18.02 -8.90
N TYR A 248 8.55 -18.32 -9.20
CA TYR A 248 7.50 -17.31 -9.19
C TYR A 248 7.00 -17.09 -7.77
N GLU A 249 7.16 -15.90 -7.27
CA GLU A 249 6.59 -15.46 -6.01
C GLU A 249 6.45 -13.93 -5.99
N ILE A 250 5.24 -13.47 -5.72
CA ILE A 250 4.97 -12.05 -5.47
C ILE A 250 3.84 -11.90 -4.46
N THR A 251 4.03 -11.03 -3.48
CA THR A 251 3.01 -10.62 -2.52
C THR A 251 2.87 -9.10 -2.53
N ALA A 252 1.64 -8.60 -2.39
CA ALA A 252 1.44 -7.21 -2.03
C ALA A 252 1.78 -7.01 -0.56
N TRP A 253 2.19 -5.81 -0.21
CA TRP A 253 2.29 -5.35 1.16
C TRP A 253 1.78 -3.91 1.26
N PHE A 254 1.26 -3.56 2.43
CA PHE A 254 0.62 -2.28 2.70
C PHE A 254 1.17 -1.70 3.99
N GLY A 255 1.36 -0.40 4.01
CA GLY A 255 1.78 0.32 5.20
C GLY A 255 1.43 1.80 5.12
N VAL A 256 1.86 2.54 6.10
CA VAL A 256 1.62 3.99 6.23
C VAL A 256 2.93 4.74 6.13
N GLY A 257 2.90 5.80 5.34
CA GLY A 257 3.94 6.82 5.28
C GLY A 257 3.37 8.20 5.60
N ALA A 258 4.23 9.08 6.06
CA ALA A 258 3.93 10.48 6.34
C ALA A 258 4.93 11.39 5.60
N PRO A 259 4.71 12.70 5.45
CA PRO A 259 5.69 13.62 4.93
C PRO A 259 6.98 13.58 5.76
N ARG A 260 8.14 13.75 5.11
CA ARG A 260 9.41 13.91 5.82
C ARG A 260 9.32 15.06 6.82
N GLY A 261 9.85 14.85 8.02
CA GLY A 261 9.84 15.86 9.10
C GLY A 261 8.58 15.80 9.97
N THR A 262 7.66 14.86 9.75
CA THR A 262 6.55 14.60 10.69
C THR A 262 7.16 14.27 12.07
N PRO A 263 6.67 14.91 13.16
CA PRO A 263 7.21 14.71 14.51
C PRO A 263 7.21 13.24 14.93
N ALA A 264 8.26 12.82 15.64
CA ALA A 264 8.42 11.42 16.06
C ALA A 264 7.26 10.95 16.93
N GLU A 265 6.77 11.79 17.84
CA GLU A 265 5.62 11.49 18.70
C GLU A 265 4.33 11.23 17.92
N VAL A 266 4.15 11.88 16.76
CA VAL A 266 3.01 11.63 15.87
C VAL A 266 3.18 10.29 15.15
N ILE A 267 4.37 10.01 14.65
CA ILE A 267 4.70 8.73 14.01
C ILE A 267 4.50 7.58 15.00
N ASP A 268 5.03 7.70 16.22
CA ASP A 268 4.94 6.69 17.26
C ASP A 268 3.48 6.47 17.70
N LYS A 269 2.68 7.53 17.78
CA LYS A 269 1.26 7.43 18.11
C LYS A 269 0.51 6.65 17.04
N ILE A 270 0.70 6.96 15.76
CA ILE A 270 0.04 6.25 14.66
C ILE A 270 0.50 4.78 14.61
N ASN A 271 1.82 4.54 14.76
CA ASN A 271 2.38 3.18 14.80
C ASN A 271 1.78 2.35 15.93
N THR A 272 1.67 2.92 17.13
CA THR A 272 1.08 2.26 18.30
C THR A 272 -0.37 1.86 18.05
N GLU A 273 -1.20 2.76 17.50
CA GLU A 273 -2.61 2.47 17.23
C GLU A 273 -2.79 1.45 16.11
N ILE A 274 -1.97 1.48 15.07
CA ILE A 274 -1.97 0.47 14.00
C ILE A 274 -1.56 -0.89 14.58
N THR A 275 -0.49 -0.96 15.37
CA THR A 275 -0.02 -2.20 15.98
C THR A 275 -1.08 -2.79 16.91
N ALA A 276 -1.78 -1.96 17.69
CA ALA A 276 -2.91 -2.40 18.51
C ALA A 276 -4.06 -2.97 17.64
N GLY A 277 -4.35 -2.33 16.50
CA GLY A 277 -5.33 -2.84 15.53
C GLY A 277 -4.95 -4.20 14.97
N LEU A 278 -3.69 -4.37 14.61
CA LEU A 278 -3.19 -5.64 14.07
C LEU A 278 -3.12 -6.77 15.11
N ALA A 279 -3.16 -6.43 16.40
CA ALA A 279 -3.29 -7.39 17.51
C ALA A 279 -4.74 -7.79 17.77
N ASP A 280 -5.72 -6.97 17.38
CA ASP A 280 -7.15 -7.21 17.59
C ASP A 280 -7.65 -8.44 16.83
N ALA A 281 -8.47 -9.25 17.49
CA ALA A 281 -8.96 -10.51 16.90
C ALA A 281 -9.92 -10.28 15.72
N LYS A 282 -10.76 -9.23 15.76
CA LYS A 282 -11.69 -8.92 14.68
C LYS A 282 -10.93 -8.40 13.45
N MET A 283 -9.91 -7.56 13.67
CA MET A 283 -9.05 -7.06 12.60
C MET A 283 -8.30 -8.21 11.93
N LYS A 284 -7.71 -9.13 12.71
CA LYS A 284 -7.04 -10.33 12.19
C LYS A 284 -7.98 -11.18 11.34
N ALA A 285 -9.20 -11.43 11.85
CA ALA A 285 -10.20 -12.19 11.11
C ALA A 285 -10.56 -11.49 9.78
N ARG A 286 -10.78 -10.17 9.80
CA ARG A 286 -11.09 -9.40 8.58
C ARG A 286 -9.96 -9.41 7.56
N LEU A 287 -8.70 -9.34 8.00
CA LEU A 287 -7.55 -9.47 7.10
C LEU A 287 -7.45 -10.90 6.55
N ALA A 288 -7.67 -11.90 7.39
CA ALA A 288 -7.67 -13.31 6.98
C ALA A 288 -8.75 -13.62 5.94
N ASP A 289 -9.96 -13.02 6.03
CA ASP A 289 -11.02 -13.14 5.02
C ASP A 289 -10.55 -12.75 3.61
N PHE A 290 -9.50 -11.93 3.53
CA PHE A 290 -8.90 -11.43 2.30
C PHE A 290 -7.57 -12.11 1.94
N ALA A 291 -7.19 -13.16 2.68
CA ALA A 291 -5.88 -13.81 2.59
C ALA A 291 -4.71 -12.86 2.92
N ASP A 292 -4.98 -11.77 3.62
CA ASP A 292 -3.96 -10.85 4.10
C ASP A 292 -3.49 -11.25 5.51
N VAL A 293 -2.19 -11.23 5.73
CA VAL A 293 -1.58 -11.51 7.03
C VAL A 293 -1.15 -10.19 7.68
N PRO A 294 -1.48 -9.95 8.97
CA PRO A 294 -0.98 -8.79 9.69
C PRO A 294 0.54 -8.68 9.61
N MET A 295 1.03 -7.45 9.39
CA MET A 295 2.45 -7.16 9.26
C MET A 295 2.83 -5.99 10.19
N PRO A 296 2.73 -6.16 11.53
CA PRO A 296 3.12 -5.13 12.47
C PRO A 296 4.63 -4.89 12.35
N MET A 297 5.01 -3.64 12.09
CA MET A 297 6.40 -3.22 11.97
C MET A 297 6.60 -1.87 12.64
N THR A 298 7.72 -1.72 13.31
CA THR A 298 8.22 -0.42 13.74
C THR A 298 8.58 0.44 12.52
N PRO A 299 8.66 1.78 12.65
CA PRO A 299 9.10 2.65 11.56
C PRO A 299 10.45 2.24 10.96
N THR A 300 11.38 1.76 11.79
CA THR A 300 12.70 1.30 11.37
C THR A 300 12.63 0.01 10.55
N GLU A 301 11.87 -0.98 11.00
CA GLU A 301 11.67 -2.23 10.26
C GLU A 301 10.96 -2.00 8.93
N PHE A 302 9.94 -1.11 8.93
CA PHE A 302 9.21 -0.76 7.71
C PHE A 302 10.10 -0.01 6.72
N LYS A 303 10.99 0.89 7.21
CA LYS A 303 12.02 1.53 6.38
C LYS A 303 12.93 0.51 5.71
N LYS A 304 13.36 -0.52 6.47
CA LYS A 304 14.19 -1.59 5.92
C LYS A 304 13.45 -2.38 4.84
N LEU A 305 12.20 -2.77 5.08
CA LEU A 305 11.38 -3.45 4.09
C LEU A 305 11.27 -2.64 2.79
N ILE A 306 10.99 -1.35 2.88
CA ILE A 306 10.92 -0.45 1.72
C ILE A 306 12.23 -0.46 0.93
N ALA A 307 13.37 -0.39 1.62
CA ALA A 307 14.68 -0.38 0.98
C ALA A 307 14.99 -1.72 0.27
N ASP A 308 14.73 -2.84 0.95
CA ASP A 308 14.95 -4.19 0.41
C ASP A 308 14.05 -4.43 -0.83
N GLU A 309 12.77 -4.03 -0.76
CA GLU A 309 11.82 -4.16 -1.88
C GLU A 309 12.20 -3.22 -3.05
N THR A 310 12.71 -2.03 -2.77
CA THR A 310 13.19 -1.11 -3.83
C THR A 310 14.35 -1.74 -4.60
N GLU A 311 15.30 -2.35 -3.91
CA GLU A 311 16.43 -3.03 -4.56
C GLU A 311 15.98 -4.26 -5.35
N LYS A 312 15.17 -5.13 -4.74
CA LYS A 312 14.62 -6.35 -5.35
C LYS A 312 13.89 -6.05 -6.65
N TRP A 313 12.90 -5.17 -6.59
CA TRP A 313 12.06 -4.87 -7.73
C TRP A 313 12.77 -4.02 -8.79
N GLY A 314 13.72 -3.19 -8.38
CA GLY A 314 14.61 -2.51 -9.32
C GLY A 314 15.38 -3.48 -10.21
N LYS A 315 15.87 -4.61 -9.67
CA LYS A 315 16.51 -5.68 -10.44
C LYS A 315 15.52 -6.33 -11.43
N VAL A 316 14.30 -6.66 -10.97
CA VAL A 316 13.26 -7.29 -11.81
C VAL A 316 12.82 -6.36 -12.94
N ILE A 317 12.54 -5.08 -12.65
CA ILE A 317 12.12 -4.08 -13.64
C ILE A 317 13.15 -3.95 -14.76
N ARG A 318 14.44 -3.85 -14.40
CA ARG A 318 15.53 -3.77 -15.40
C ARG A 318 15.68 -5.06 -16.20
N ALA A 319 15.63 -6.22 -15.55
CA ALA A 319 15.77 -7.52 -16.22
C ALA A 319 14.63 -7.81 -17.20
N ALA A 320 13.40 -7.43 -16.84
CA ALA A 320 12.21 -7.60 -17.67
C ALA A 320 11.96 -6.43 -18.65
N ASN A 321 12.84 -5.41 -18.64
CA ASN A 321 12.72 -4.18 -19.45
C ASN A 321 11.33 -3.53 -19.32
N ILE A 322 10.78 -3.50 -18.10
CA ILE A 322 9.47 -2.90 -17.83
C ILE A 322 9.61 -1.38 -17.95
N LYS A 323 8.76 -0.77 -18.77
CA LYS A 323 8.75 0.68 -18.98
C LYS A 323 7.45 1.29 -18.47
N PRO A 324 7.45 2.58 -18.06
CA PRO A 324 6.22 3.30 -17.80
C PRO A 324 5.39 3.35 -19.09
N GLY A 325 4.07 3.15 -18.96
CA GLY A 325 3.12 3.23 -20.07
C GLY A 325 2.72 4.66 -20.36
#